data_995bf79541fbe88985cf42c9ccea78a2
#
_entry.id   995bf79541fbe88985cf42c9ccea78a2
#
_cell.length_a   1.000
_cell.length_b   1.000
_cell.length_c   1.000
_cell.angle_alpha   90.00
_cell.angle_beta   90.00
_cell.angle_gamma   90.00
#
_symmetry.space_group_name_H-M   'P 1'
#
loop_
_entity.id
_entity.type
_entity.pdbx_description
1 polymer ?
#
loop_
_entity_poly.entity_id
_entity_poly.type
_entity_poly.pdbx_seq_one_letter_code
_entity_poly.pdbx_strand_id
1 'polypeptide(L)'
;MSRALFIVDVQNDFTEGGALGVDGGDAVALAISEYLAAHHSDYALVVASRDWHDADSDNGGHFATETPPDFVTSWPVHCVAGTPG
;
A
#
# COMPACT_ATOMS: atom_id res chain seq x y z
N MET A 1 -14.17 -5.38 25.70
CA MET A 1 -14.66 -4.80 24.42
C MET A 1 -13.81 -5.32 23.29
N SER A 2 -14.44 -5.84 22.23
CA SER A 2 -13.71 -6.36 21.09
C SER A 2 -13.17 -5.21 20.23
N ARG A 3 -11.93 -5.39 19.74
CA ARG A 3 -11.27 -4.43 18.83
C ARG A 3 -10.78 -5.17 17.58
N ALA A 4 -10.75 -4.46 16.47
CA ALA A 4 -10.10 -4.89 15.24
C ALA A 4 -8.96 -3.94 14.90
N LEU A 5 -7.87 -4.50 14.42
CA LEU A 5 -6.75 -3.74 13.87
C LEU A 5 -6.82 -3.80 12.35
N PHE A 6 -6.81 -2.64 11.71
CA PHE A 6 -6.83 -2.54 10.26
C PHE A 6 -5.53 -1.90 9.78
N ILE A 7 -4.78 -2.64 8.94
CA ILE A 7 -3.52 -2.19 8.35
C ILE A 7 -3.81 -1.83 6.90
N VAL A 8 -3.69 -0.54 6.57
CA VAL A 8 -4.13 -0.03 5.27
C VAL A 8 -2.93 0.17 4.35
N ASP A 9 -2.88 -0.60 3.27
CA ASP A 9 -2.01 -0.39 2.11
C ASP A 9 -0.51 -0.24 2.45
N VAL A 10 0.00 -1.04 3.36
CA VAL A 10 1.44 -1.11 3.62
C VAL A 10 2.07 -1.99 2.54
N GLN A 11 2.67 -1.36 1.55
CA GLN A 11 3.13 -2.01 0.32
C GLN A 11 4.48 -1.45 -0.14
N ASN A 12 5.22 -2.25 -0.91
CA ASN A 12 6.55 -1.87 -1.40
C ASN A 12 6.52 -0.62 -2.29
N ASP A 13 5.47 -0.43 -3.08
CA ASP A 13 5.36 0.77 -3.93
C ASP A 13 5.11 2.05 -3.14
N PHE A 14 4.72 1.96 -1.86
CA PHE A 14 4.50 3.11 -0.99
C PHE A 14 5.62 3.34 0.01
N THR A 15 6.67 2.52 0.00
CA THR A 15 7.86 2.72 0.82
C THR A 15 9.03 3.23 -0.03
N GLU A 16 10.16 3.52 0.61
CA GLU A 16 11.33 4.08 -0.08
C GLU A 16 11.75 3.21 -1.28
N GLY A 17 11.95 3.83 -2.42
CA GLY A 17 12.32 3.15 -3.66
C GLY A 17 11.14 2.60 -4.46
N GLY A 18 9.92 2.64 -3.95
CA GLY A 18 8.70 2.25 -4.67
C GLY A 18 8.21 3.34 -5.61
N ALA A 19 7.24 2.99 -6.47
CA ALA A 19 6.72 3.91 -7.50
C ALA A 19 6.06 5.16 -6.90
N LEU A 20 5.46 5.04 -5.72
CA LEU A 20 4.85 6.14 -4.96
C LEU A 20 5.42 6.17 -3.53
N GLY A 21 6.74 6.05 -3.42
CA GLY A 21 7.43 5.95 -2.14
C GLY A 21 7.24 7.15 -1.24
N VAL A 22 7.08 6.89 0.05
CA VAL A 22 6.96 7.90 1.11
C VAL A 22 8.16 7.74 2.05
N ASP A 23 8.79 8.85 2.41
CA ASP A 23 9.88 8.84 3.37
C ASP A 23 9.37 8.31 4.73
N GLY A 24 10.09 7.36 5.30
CA GLY A 24 9.69 6.70 6.55
C GLY A 24 8.75 5.51 6.37
N GLY A 25 8.36 5.15 5.14
CA GLY A 25 7.46 4.03 4.88
C GLY A 25 8.00 2.70 5.36
N ASP A 26 9.27 2.41 5.13
CA ASP A 26 9.92 1.18 5.61
C ASP A 26 9.94 1.13 7.15
N ALA A 27 10.21 2.25 7.80
CA ALA A 27 10.19 2.33 9.27
C ALA A 27 8.79 2.07 9.83
N VAL A 28 7.75 2.57 9.18
CA VAL A 28 6.34 2.29 9.55
C VAL A 28 6.04 0.80 9.41
N ALA A 29 6.41 0.18 8.29
CA ALA A 29 6.20 -1.24 8.06
C ALA A 29 6.89 -2.09 9.15
N LEU A 30 8.14 -1.78 9.49
CA LEU A 30 8.87 -2.45 10.55
C LEU A 30 8.18 -2.25 11.92
N ALA A 31 7.76 -1.02 12.24
CA ALA A 31 7.07 -0.73 13.48
C ALA A 31 5.74 -1.50 13.60
N ILE A 32 4.99 -1.64 12.50
CA ILE A 32 3.77 -2.46 12.45
C ILE A 32 4.10 -3.93 12.72
N SER A 33 5.15 -4.47 12.12
CA SER A 33 5.56 -5.85 12.35
C SER A 33 5.93 -6.10 13.80
N GLU A 34 6.66 -5.19 14.44
CA GLU A 34 7.01 -5.28 15.86
C GLU A 34 5.77 -5.15 16.75
N TYR A 35 4.86 -4.25 16.42
CA TYR A 35 3.61 -4.07 17.15
C TYR A 35 2.74 -5.33 17.07
N LEU A 36 2.61 -5.93 15.88
CA LEU A 36 1.85 -7.18 15.70
C LEU A 36 2.45 -8.33 16.49
N ALA A 37 3.78 -8.45 16.52
CA ALA A 37 4.43 -9.51 17.29
C ALA A 37 4.10 -9.42 18.79
N ALA A 38 3.96 -8.18 19.31
CA ALA A 38 3.69 -7.94 20.73
C ALA A 38 2.19 -7.90 21.08
N HIS A 39 1.33 -7.47 20.16
CA HIS A 39 -0.05 -7.05 20.47
C HIS A 39 -1.15 -7.70 19.63
N HIS A 40 -0.84 -8.60 18.68
CA HIS A 40 -1.88 -9.18 17.83
C HIS A 40 -3.00 -9.88 18.63
N SER A 41 -2.67 -10.47 19.77
CA SER A 41 -3.65 -11.15 20.63
C SER A 41 -4.58 -10.18 21.37
N ASP A 42 -4.28 -8.89 21.39
CA ASP A 42 -5.13 -7.86 21.99
C ASP A 42 -6.35 -7.50 21.10
N TYR A 43 -6.38 -8.04 19.88
CA TYR A 43 -7.42 -7.76 18.90
C TYR A 43 -8.21 -9.02 18.57
N ALA A 44 -9.52 -8.85 18.40
CA ALA A 44 -10.39 -9.93 17.94
C ALA A 44 -10.12 -10.30 16.47
N LEU A 45 -9.65 -9.33 15.68
CA LEU A 45 -9.39 -9.49 14.25
C LEU A 45 -8.27 -8.56 13.83
N VAL A 46 -7.37 -9.05 12.97
CA VAL A 46 -6.38 -8.25 12.29
C VAL A 46 -6.64 -8.37 10.79
N VAL A 47 -6.82 -7.23 10.11
CA VAL A 47 -7.12 -7.15 8.68
C VAL A 47 -6.10 -6.26 8.02
N ALA A 48 -5.63 -6.67 6.84
CA ALA A 48 -4.77 -5.85 6.00
C ALA A 48 -5.46 -5.61 4.65
N SER A 49 -5.34 -4.41 4.13
CA SER A 49 -5.75 -4.09 2.76
C SER A 49 -4.55 -3.85 1.87
N ARG A 50 -4.76 -3.93 0.58
CA ARG A 50 -3.78 -3.52 -0.41
C ARG A 50 -4.45 -2.89 -1.61
N ASP A 51 -3.75 -1.94 -2.21
CA ASP A 51 -4.06 -1.41 -3.51
C ASP A 51 -3.69 -2.46 -4.57
N TRP A 52 -4.54 -2.65 -5.58
CA TRP A 52 -4.40 -3.77 -6.51
C TRP A 52 -4.93 -3.36 -7.88
N HIS A 53 -4.02 -3.09 -8.80
CA HIS A 53 -4.38 -2.59 -10.13
C HIS A 53 -4.13 -3.61 -11.23
N ASP A 54 -4.91 -3.49 -12.31
CA ASP A 54 -4.78 -4.34 -13.49
C ASP A 54 -3.50 -3.97 -14.27
N ALA A 55 -2.73 -4.98 -14.64
CA ALA A 55 -1.51 -4.81 -15.41
C ALA A 55 -1.77 -4.40 -16.86
N ASP A 56 -2.92 -4.77 -17.42
CA ASP A 56 -3.23 -4.68 -18.85
C ASP A 56 -4.08 -3.47 -19.21
N SER A 57 -4.27 -2.52 -18.28
CA SER A 57 -5.06 -1.33 -18.52
C SER A 57 -4.51 -0.12 -17.78
N ASP A 58 -5.04 1.07 -18.08
CA ASP A 58 -4.75 2.28 -17.32
C ASP A 58 -5.63 2.44 -16.08
N ASN A 59 -6.46 1.44 -15.79
CA ASN A 59 -7.39 1.42 -14.65
C ASN A 59 -8.32 2.64 -14.63
N GLY A 60 -8.91 2.97 -15.79
CA GLY A 60 -9.83 4.08 -15.91
C GLY A 60 -9.17 5.46 -15.91
N GLY A 61 -7.92 5.54 -16.30
CA GLY A 61 -7.14 6.79 -16.30
C GLY A 61 -6.36 7.00 -15.00
N HIS A 62 -6.40 6.06 -14.08
CA HIS A 62 -5.62 6.12 -12.83
C HIS A 62 -4.11 6.12 -13.10
N PHE A 63 -3.66 5.31 -14.05
CA PHE A 63 -2.28 5.35 -14.53
C PHE A 63 -2.12 6.38 -15.65
N ALA A 64 -1.15 7.28 -15.50
CA ALA A 64 -0.80 8.23 -16.53
C ALA A 64 0.04 7.52 -17.60
N THR A 65 -0.53 7.28 -18.79
CA THR A 65 0.11 6.54 -19.87
C THR A 65 0.57 7.42 -21.01
N GLU A 66 -0.09 8.56 -21.26
CA GLU A 66 0.19 9.45 -22.41
C GLU A 66 0.74 10.81 -21.99
N THR A 67 0.52 11.20 -20.74
CA THR A 67 0.99 12.47 -20.17
C THR A 67 1.65 12.19 -18.83
N PRO A 68 2.51 13.12 -18.32
CA PRO A 68 3.03 12.97 -16.96
C PRO A 68 1.91 12.90 -15.94
N PRO A 69 2.06 12.14 -14.85
CA PRO A 69 1.04 12.08 -13.80
C PRO A 69 0.90 13.43 -13.10
N ASP A 70 -0.35 13.78 -12.77
CA ASP A 70 -0.65 15.03 -12.04
C ASP A 70 -0.71 14.85 -10.52
N PHE A 71 -0.74 13.62 -10.02
CA PHE A 71 -0.82 13.26 -8.60
C PHE A 71 -2.09 13.76 -7.91
N VAL A 72 -3.12 14.07 -8.68
CA VAL A 72 -4.47 14.42 -8.21
C VAL A 72 -5.49 13.46 -8.78
N THR A 73 -5.43 13.20 -10.09
CA THR A 73 -6.33 12.28 -10.79
C THR A 73 -5.58 11.14 -11.47
N SER A 74 -4.25 11.25 -11.61
CA SER A 74 -3.43 10.23 -12.27
C SER A 74 -2.08 10.09 -11.59
N TRP A 75 -1.54 8.87 -11.66
CA TRP A 75 -0.30 8.48 -10.98
C TRP A 75 0.56 7.63 -11.90
N PRO A 76 1.86 7.46 -11.57
CA PRO A 76 2.67 6.45 -12.23
C PRO A 76 2.13 5.05 -11.95
N VAL A 77 2.53 4.08 -12.76
CA VAL A 77 2.17 2.67 -12.57
C VAL A 77 2.67 2.20 -11.20
N HIS A 78 1.77 1.63 -10.41
CA HIS A 78 2.07 1.14 -9.06
C HIS A 78 1.10 0.04 -8.66
N CYS A 79 1.48 -0.76 -7.68
CA CYS A 79 0.63 -1.79 -7.06
C CYS A 79 -0.06 -2.68 -8.09
N VAL A 80 0.69 -3.10 -9.11
CA VAL A 80 0.16 -3.96 -10.17
C VAL A 80 -0.02 -5.38 -9.64
N ALA A 81 -1.17 -5.96 -9.96
CA ALA A 81 -1.53 -7.33 -9.58
C ALA A 81 -0.43 -8.33 -9.98
N GLY A 82 -0.03 -9.18 -9.04
CA GLY A 82 0.98 -10.21 -9.28
C GLY A 82 2.42 -9.71 -9.26
N THR A 83 2.67 -8.46 -8.85
CA THR A 83 4.01 -7.89 -8.70
C THR A 83 4.36 -7.64 -7.22
N PRO A 84 5.66 -7.41 -6.91
CA PRO A 84 6.07 -7.12 -5.52
C PRO A 84 5.56 -5.78 -4.95
N GLY A 85 5.15 -4.83 -5.82
CA GLY A 85 4.65 -3.54 -5.38
C GLY A 85 3.35 -3.61 -4.64
#